data_254afdbece9d89dd63665ef330da1f65
#
_entry.id   254afdbece9d89dd63665ef330da1f65
#
_cell.length_a   1.000
_cell.length_b   1.000
_cell.length_c   1.000
_cell.angle_alpha   90.00
_cell.angle_beta   90.00
_cell.angle_gamma   90.00
#
_symmetry.space_group_name_H-M   'P 1'
#
loop_
_entity.id
_entity.type
_entity.pdbx_description
1 polymer ?
#
loop_
_entity_poly.entity_id
_entity_poly.type
_entity_poly.pdbx_seq_one_letter_code
_entity_poly.pdbx_strand_id
1 'polypeptide(L)'
;GGARVAISRDHGRSWMRNLSVGSLAGIRNTEFAMVVAGDGDRASVAFLGTRTPGSTQAASFGKSADGSTFTGAAWHLYVATTYDRGATWKMVDATPGDPVQRGCIWNSGGSNPCRNLLDFNGITIDRTGHVMVGFADGCVGPALDPGSNCVASTEVSANGLVNHGAIVRQLTGKTLFARYDR
;
A
#
# COMPACT_ATOMS: atom_id res chain seq x y z
N GLY A 1 1.13 7.45 11.19
CA GLY A 1 0.41 8.34 10.26
C GLY A 1 -0.33 7.54 9.21
N GLY A 2 -1.33 8.13 8.55
CA GLY A 2 -2.14 7.46 7.54
C GLY A 2 -2.17 8.22 6.22
N ALA A 3 -2.38 7.52 5.10
CA ALA A 3 -2.61 8.13 3.80
C ALA A 3 -3.81 9.07 3.86
N ARG A 4 -3.63 10.31 3.43
CA ARG A 4 -4.63 11.38 3.51
C ARG A 4 -4.91 11.96 2.14
N VAL A 5 -6.16 12.28 1.90
CA VAL A 5 -6.61 12.87 0.63
C VAL A 5 -7.22 14.24 0.88
N ALA A 6 -6.77 15.22 0.15
CA ALA A 6 -7.42 16.51 0.01
C ALA A 6 -7.99 16.66 -1.40
N ILE A 7 -9.14 17.30 -1.54
CA ILE A 7 -9.86 17.44 -2.80
C ILE A 7 -10.08 18.92 -3.08
N SER A 8 -9.72 19.35 -4.28
CA SER A 8 -10.07 20.66 -4.83
C SER A 8 -11.24 20.54 -5.80
N ARG A 9 -12.18 21.48 -5.76
CA ARG A 9 -13.30 21.58 -6.70
C ARG A 9 -13.26 22.87 -7.55
N ASP A 10 -12.20 23.64 -7.39
CA ASP A 10 -12.00 24.95 -8.00
C ASP A 10 -10.62 25.08 -8.65
N HIS A 11 -10.14 23.98 -9.27
CA HIS A 11 -8.86 23.91 -9.97
C HIS A 11 -7.64 24.22 -9.08
N GLY A 12 -7.67 23.74 -7.83
CA GLY A 12 -6.56 23.87 -6.89
C GLY A 12 -6.51 25.19 -6.11
N ARG A 13 -7.52 26.08 -6.27
CA ARG A 13 -7.59 27.35 -5.54
C ARG A 13 -7.92 27.16 -4.06
N SER A 14 -8.76 26.18 -3.76
CA SER A 14 -9.04 25.76 -2.39
C SER A 14 -9.02 24.23 -2.29
N TRP A 15 -8.72 23.74 -1.10
CA TRP A 15 -8.65 22.30 -0.81
C TRP A 15 -9.57 21.96 0.36
N MET A 16 -10.46 21.02 0.12
CA MET A 16 -11.45 20.57 1.08
C MET A 16 -11.14 19.15 1.51
N ARG A 17 -11.45 18.87 2.78
CA ARG A 17 -11.30 17.55 3.40
C ARG A 17 -9.89 16.95 3.34
N ASN A 18 -9.31 16.88 4.50
CA ASN A 18 -8.17 16.04 4.78
C ASN A 18 -8.69 14.71 5.35
N LEU A 19 -9.13 13.81 4.47
CA LEU A 19 -9.66 12.50 4.84
C LEU A 19 -8.51 11.49 4.97
N SER A 20 -8.43 10.80 6.10
CA SER A 20 -7.55 9.65 6.25
C SER A 20 -8.19 8.41 5.62
N VAL A 21 -7.83 8.08 4.38
CA VAL A 21 -8.40 6.91 3.69
C VAL A 21 -7.97 5.60 4.34
N GLY A 22 -6.79 5.53 4.92
CA GLY A 22 -6.31 4.34 5.63
C GLY A 22 -7.17 3.98 6.85
N SER A 23 -7.68 4.98 7.58
CA SER A 23 -8.48 4.72 8.78
C SER A 23 -9.81 4.02 8.50
N LEU A 24 -10.32 4.08 7.26
CA LEU A 24 -11.58 3.44 6.86
C LEU A 24 -11.54 1.90 6.98
N ALA A 25 -10.36 1.29 6.88
CA ALA A 25 -10.16 -0.16 6.99
C ALA A 25 -9.44 -0.58 8.28
N GLY A 26 -9.35 0.32 9.27
CA GLY A 26 -8.61 0.05 10.50
C GLY A 26 -7.09 0.06 10.33
N ILE A 27 -6.59 0.61 9.23
CA ILE A 27 -5.16 0.75 8.98
C ILE A 27 -4.59 1.80 9.94
N ARG A 28 -3.51 1.47 10.61
CA ARG A 28 -2.86 2.31 11.61
C ARG A 28 -1.66 3.08 11.05
N ASN A 29 -0.94 2.46 10.13
CA ASN A 29 0.19 3.07 9.45
C ASN A 29 0.11 2.83 7.95
N THR A 30 0.58 3.80 7.17
CA THR A 30 0.63 3.73 5.71
C THR A 30 1.95 4.31 5.21
N GLU A 31 2.48 3.71 4.13
CA GLU A 31 3.69 4.17 3.45
C GLU A 31 3.43 4.22 1.93
N PHE A 32 4.20 5.04 1.24
CA PHE A 32 4.26 5.13 -0.23
C PHE A 32 2.90 5.37 -0.90
N ALA A 33 2.14 6.33 -0.39
CA ALA A 33 0.84 6.67 -0.95
C ALA A 33 0.96 7.33 -2.33
N MET A 34 0.15 6.85 -3.28
CA MET A 34 0.10 7.31 -4.67
C MET A 34 -1.34 7.53 -5.09
N VAL A 35 -1.57 8.41 -6.06
CA VAL A 35 -2.92 8.75 -6.54
C VAL A 35 -2.97 8.75 -8.06
N VAL A 36 -4.10 8.28 -8.60
CA VAL A 36 -4.47 8.41 -10.01
C VAL A 36 -5.92 8.85 -10.12
N ALA A 37 -6.25 9.63 -11.12
CA ALA A 37 -7.61 10.05 -11.41
C ALA A 37 -8.01 9.67 -12.85
N GLY A 38 -9.30 9.47 -13.04
CA GLY A 38 -9.93 9.26 -14.35
C GLY A 38 -10.93 10.37 -14.65
N ASP A 39 -12.22 10.02 -14.75
CA ASP A 39 -13.30 10.99 -14.87
C ASP A 39 -13.35 11.93 -13.66
N GLY A 40 -13.95 13.11 -13.80
CA GLY A 40 -13.90 14.19 -12.80
C GLY A 40 -14.54 13.88 -11.43
N ASP A 41 -15.16 12.73 -11.28
CA ASP A 41 -15.74 12.20 -10.04
C ASP A 41 -14.99 10.96 -9.50
N ARG A 42 -13.96 10.47 -10.20
CA ARG A 42 -13.31 9.19 -9.95
C ARG A 42 -11.81 9.30 -9.72
N ALA A 43 -11.33 8.70 -8.65
CA ALA A 43 -9.91 8.60 -8.33
C ALA A 43 -9.62 7.35 -7.49
N SER A 44 -8.39 6.89 -7.58
CA SER A 44 -7.86 5.83 -6.70
C SER A 44 -6.58 6.27 -6.01
N VAL A 45 -6.44 5.84 -4.77
CA VAL A 45 -5.23 6.00 -3.95
C VAL A 45 -4.74 4.62 -3.58
N ALA A 46 -3.51 4.32 -3.91
CA ALA A 46 -2.84 3.09 -3.47
C ALA A 46 -1.79 3.42 -2.41
N PHE A 47 -1.60 2.53 -1.45
CA PHE A 47 -0.59 2.65 -0.39
C PHE A 47 -0.31 1.30 0.24
N LEU A 48 0.89 1.14 0.79
CA LEU A 48 1.15 0.05 1.72
C LEU A 48 0.55 0.38 3.08
N GLY A 49 -0.17 -0.56 3.67
CA GLY A 49 -0.86 -0.36 4.94
C GLY A 49 -0.66 -1.52 5.90
N THR A 50 -0.60 -1.21 7.20
CA THR A 50 -0.60 -2.19 8.27
C THR A 50 -1.55 -1.79 9.39
N ARG A 51 -2.15 -2.77 10.05
CA ARG A 51 -2.99 -2.56 11.25
C ARG A 51 -2.18 -2.48 12.53
N THR A 52 -0.89 -2.74 12.47
CA THR A 52 0.01 -2.66 13.62
C THR A 52 0.28 -1.18 13.96
N PRO A 53 0.03 -0.74 15.19
CA PRO A 53 0.39 0.60 15.64
C PRO A 53 1.87 0.71 15.94
N GLY A 54 2.39 1.94 16.04
CA GLY A 54 3.77 2.22 16.47
C GLY A 54 4.59 2.93 15.41
N SER A 55 5.89 3.00 15.63
CA SER A 55 6.86 3.66 14.77
C SER A 55 7.32 2.71 13.66
N THR A 56 6.87 2.93 12.44
CA THR A 56 7.13 2.10 11.27
C THR A 56 8.61 1.99 10.90
N GLN A 57 9.40 2.99 11.28
CA GLN A 57 10.82 3.07 10.97
C GLN A 57 11.73 2.48 12.08
N ALA A 58 11.15 2.10 13.20
CA ALA A 58 11.91 1.47 14.28
C ALA A 58 12.23 0.01 13.92
N ALA A 59 13.48 -0.41 14.09
CA ALA A 59 13.92 -1.78 13.84
C ALA A 59 13.15 -2.84 14.66
N SER A 60 12.53 -2.43 15.75
CA SER A 60 11.67 -3.27 16.60
C SER A 60 10.20 -3.32 16.14
N PHE A 61 9.82 -2.58 15.09
CA PHE A 61 8.42 -2.52 14.66
C PHE A 61 7.87 -3.90 14.26
N GLY A 62 6.80 -4.31 14.94
CA GLY A 62 6.17 -5.62 14.73
C GLY A 62 6.97 -6.81 15.23
N LYS A 63 7.97 -6.60 16.07
CA LYS A 63 8.77 -7.66 16.70
C LYS A 63 8.31 -7.96 18.13
N SER A 64 8.67 -9.15 18.62
CA SER A 64 8.59 -9.49 20.04
C SER A 64 9.47 -8.57 20.89
N ALA A 65 9.27 -8.56 22.22
CA ALA A 65 10.01 -7.71 23.13
C ALA A 65 11.53 -7.97 23.10
N ASP A 66 11.94 -9.22 22.86
CA ASP A 66 13.34 -9.63 22.70
C ASP A 66 13.90 -9.40 21.28
N GLY A 67 13.04 -8.95 20.34
CA GLY A 67 13.41 -8.67 18.95
C GLY A 67 13.62 -9.90 18.07
N SER A 68 13.37 -11.10 18.56
CA SER A 68 13.71 -12.35 17.87
C SER A 68 12.68 -12.78 16.82
N THR A 69 11.40 -12.43 17.01
CA THR A 69 10.31 -12.87 16.13
C THR A 69 9.40 -11.73 15.70
N PHE A 70 8.75 -11.88 14.55
CA PHE A 70 7.65 -10.99 14.17
C PHE A 70 6.36 -11.42 14.86
N THR A 71 5.71 -10.46 15.52
CA THR A 71 4.42 -10.63 16.19
C THR A 71 3.29 -9.89 15.47
N GLY A 72 3.62 -9.15 14.42
CA GLY A 72 2.68 -8.33 13.66
C GLY A 72 3.35 -7.59 12.52
N ALA A 73 2.80 -6.44 12.15
CA ALA A 73 3.33 -5.55 11.10
C ALA A 73 3.47 -6.23 9.72
N ALA A 74 2.47 -7.02 9.34
CA ALA A 74 2.30 -7.40 7.95
C ALA A 74 1.77 -6.17 7.18
N TRP A 75 2.43 -5.86 6.08
CA TRP A 75 2.06 -4.79 5.18
C TRP A 75 1.40 -5.36 3.95
N HIS A 76 0.26 -4.81 3.59
CA HIS A 76 -0.48 -5.16 2.39
C HIS A 76 -0.61 -3.96 1.47
N LEU A 77 -0.75 -4.21 0.18
CA LEU A 77 -1.11 -3.17 -0.77
C LEU A 77 -2.61 -2.93 -0.70
N TYR A 78 -3.01 -1.74 -0.32
CA TYR A 78 -4.40 -1.29 -0.32
C TYR A 78 -4.66 -0.33 -1.46
N VAL A 79 -5.85 -0.45 -2.05
CA VAL A 79 -6.36 0.49 -3.05
C VAL A 79 -7.70 1.03 -2.57
N ALA A 80 -7.78 2.33 -2.36
CA ALA A 80 -9.00 3.05 -2.02
C ALA A 80 -9.51 3.80 -3.25
N THR A 81 -10.75 3.56 -3.67
CA THR A 81 -11.34 4.19 -4.85
C THR A 81 -12.61 4.94 -4.50
N THR A 82 -12.74 6.13 -5.06
CA THR A 82 -13.97 6.95 -5.04
C THR A 82 -14.58 7.03 -6.44
N TYR A 83 -15.92 7.10 -6.49
CA TYR A 83 -16.71 7.28 -7.71
C TYR A 83 -17.70 8.44 -7.59
N ASP A 84 -17.54 9.28 -6.56
CA ASP A 84 -18.48 10.34 -6.17
C ASP A 84 -17.76 11.60 -5.65
N ARG A 85 -16.63 11.93 -6.28
CA ARG A 85 -15.80 13.10 -5.93
C ARG A 85 -15.28 13.06 -4.51
N GLY A 86 -14.98 11.84 -4.00
CA GLY A 86 -14.43 11.65 -2.67
C GLY A 86 -15.45 11.70 -1.53
N ALA A 87 -16.75 11.64 -1.81
CA ALA A 87 -17.78 11.58 -0.76
C ALA A 87 -17.73 10.22 -0.05
N THR A 88 -17.55 9.13 -0.81
CA THR A 88 -17.34 7.77 -0.28
C THR A 88 -16.12 7.13 -0.90
N TRP A 89 -15.53 6.16 -0.18
CA TRP A 89 -14.36 5.41 -0.62
C TRP A 89 -14.57 3.92 -0.38
N LYS A 90 -14.27 3.13 -1.40
CA LYS A 90 -14.17 1.67 -1.29
C LYS A 90 -12.72 1.28 -1.13
N MET A 91 -12.43 0.48 -0.11
CA MET A 91 -11.09 -0.05 0.16
C MET A 91 -11.02 -1.52 -0.25
N VAL A 92 -9.96 -1.88 -0.95
CA VAL A 92 -9.62 -3.27 -1.31
C VAL A 92 -8.21 -3.54 -0.80
N ASP A 93 -8.02 -4.68 -0.14
CA ASP A 93 -6.72 -5.29 0.06
C ASP A 93 -6.37 -6.03 -1.23
N ALA A 94 -5.33 -5.59 -1.92
CA ALA A 94 -4.93 -6.15 -3.21
C ALA A 94 -3.96 -7.34 -3.06
N THR A 95 -3.46 -7.59 -1.84
CA THR A 95 -2.54 -8.69 -1.51
C THR A 95 -3.01 -9.45 -0.24
N PRO A 96 -4.28 -9.93 -0.18
CA PRO A 96 -4.87 -10.37 1.09
C PRO A 96 -4.25 -11.63 1.68
N GLY A 97 -3.64 -12.47 0.88
CA GLY A 97 -2.98 -13.71 1.31
C GLY A 97 -1.46 -13.67 1.23
N ASP A 98 -0.91 -12.55 0.75
CA ASP A 98 0.50 -12.40 0.43
C ASP A 98 0.97 -11.00 0.82
N PRO A 99 1.46 -10.80 2.06
CA PRO A 99 1.89 -9.49 2.51
C PRO A 99 3.11 -9.02 1.70
N VAL A 100 3.11 -7.75 1.31
CA VAL A 100 4.21 -7.11 0.58
C VAL A 100 5.48 -7.02 1.42
N GLN A 101 5.34 -6.91 2.74
CA GLN A 101 6.46 -6.74 3.66
C GLN A 101 6.06 -7.11 5.08
N ARG A 102 7.05 -7.43 5.92
CA ARG A 102 6.88 -7.65 7.36
C ARG A 102 7.88 -6.80 8.16
N GLY A 103 7.45 -6.31 9.31
CA GLY A 103 8.30 -5.49 10.18
C GLY A 103 8.43 -4.04 9.71
N CYS A 104 9.59 -3.45 9.95
CA CYS A 104 9.82 -2.03 9.69
C CYS A 104 9.99 -1.68 8.20
N ILE A 105 9.65 -0.43 7.87
CA ILE A 105 9.94 0.19 6.58
C ILE A 105 10.64 1.52 6.84
N TRP A 106 11.78 1.74 6.20
CA TRP A 106 12.53 2.99 6.26
C TRP A 106 12.40 3.74 4.93
N ASN A 107 11.81 4.92 4.97
CA ASN A 107 11.53 5.77 3.82
C ASN A 107 12.45 7.01 3.72
N SER A 108 13.49 7.07 4.54
CA SER A 108 14.49 8.13 4.49
C SER A 108 15.79 7.66 3.82
N GLY A 109 16.65 8.57 3.45
CA GLY A 109 17.95 8.25 2.85
C GLY A 109 18.91 7.53 3.81
N GLY A 110 20.07 7.13 3.30
CA GLY A 110 21.13 6.50 4.07
C GLY A 110 21.04 4.97 4.15
N SER A 111 21.92 4.38 4.97
CA SER A 111 21.96 2.94 5.22
C SER A 111 21.15 2.61 6.47
N ASN A 112 20.11 1.79 6.30
CA ASN A 112 19.29 1.31 7.41
C ASN A 112 18.77 -0.10 7.07
N PRO A 113 18.78 -1.06 8.01
CA PRO A 113 18.30 -2.43 7.77
C PRO A 113 16.82 -2.51 7.40
N CYS A 114 16.02 -1.47 7.72
CA CYS A 114 14.61 -1.38 7.34
C CYS A 114 14.39 -0.74 5.96
N ARG A 115 15.45 -0.32 5.25
CA ARG A 115 15.38 0.23 3.90
C ARG A 115 15.40 -0.89 2.86
N ASN A 116 14.30 -1.57 2.76
CA ASN A 116 14.16 -2.83 2.04
C ASN A 116 13.27 -2.73 0.80
N LEU A 117 12.26 -1.85 0.76
CA LEU A 117 11.35 -1.75 -0.38
C LEU A 117 11.71 -0.64 -1.35
N LEU A 118 12.58 0.31 -0.93
CA LEU A 118 12.73 1.56 -1.67
C LEU A 118 11.36 2.27 -1.88
N ASP A 119 11.32 3.37 -2.56
CA ASP A 119 10.13 4.20 -2.75
C ASP A 119 9.63 4.21 -4.21
N PHE A 120 9.97 3.16 -4.96
CA PHE A 120 9.64 3.04 -6.39
C PHE A 120 8.31 2.33 -6.61
N ASN A 121 7.22 2.97 -6.18
CA ASN A 121 5.88 2.52 -6.46
C ASN A 121 5.22 3.45 -7.48
N GLY A 122 4.28 2.93 -8.27
CA GLY A 122 3.55 3.70 -9.26
C GLY A 122 2.11 3.23 -9.37
N ILE A 123 1.18 4.17 -9.56
CA ILE A 123 -0.22 3.87 -9.87
C ILE A 123 -0.58 4.48 -11.21
N THR A 124 -1.31 3.74 -12.03
CA THR A 124 -1.82 4.18 -13.33
C THR A 124 -3.16 3.52 -13.65
N ILE A 125 -3.73 3.86 -14.78
CA ILE A 125 -4.94 3.23 -15.32
C ILE A 125 -4.70 2.78 -16.77
N ASP A 126 -5.33 1.68 -17.15
CA ASP A 126 -5.34 1.25 -18.53
C ASP A 126 -6.32 2.07 -19.39
N ARG A 127 -6.38 1.77 -20.69
CA ARG A 127 -7.25 2.49 -21.64
C ARG A 127 -8.74 2.40 -21.33
N THR A 128 -9.13 1.47 -20.49
CA THR A 128 -10.52 1.25 -20.04
C THR A 128 -10.77 1.73 -18.62
N GLY A 129 -9.78 2.34 -17.99
CA GLY A 129 -9.88 2.94 -16.66
C GLY A 129 -9.70 1.95 -15.50
N HIS A 130 -9.23 0.71 -15.76
CA HIS A 130 -8.87 -0.20 -14.69
C HIS A 130 -7.58 0.25 -14.01
N VAL A 131 -7.57 0.25 -12.69
CA VAL A 131 -6.42 0.64 -11.89
C VAL A 131 -5.33 -0.44 -11.97
N MET A 132 -4.09 0.02 -12.12
CA MET A 132 -2.88 -0.79 -12.08
C MET A 132 -1.89 -0.18 -11.09
N VAL A 133 -1.27 -1.02 -10.26
CA VAL A 133 -0.26 -0.58 -9.30
C VAL A 133 0.99 -1.43 -9.48
N GLY A 134 2.11 -0.77 -9.77
CA GLY A 134 3.44 -1.35 -9.70
C GLY A 134 4.07 -1.06 -8.34
N PHE A 135 4.66 -2.04 -7.71
CA PHE A 135 5.26 -1.89 -6.38
C PHE A 135 6.45 -2.83 -6.19
N ALA A 136 7.30 -2.51 -5.23
CA ALA A 136 8.34 -3.41 -4.77
C ALA A 136 7.73 -4.38 -3.76
N ASP A 137 7.88 -5.68 -4.02
CA ASP A 137 7.45 -6.76 -3.15
C ASP A 137 8.66 -7.36 -2.45
N GLY A 138 8.77 -7.15 -1.17
CA GLY A 138 9.85 -7.65 -0.32
C GLY A 138 9.51 -8.95 0.40
N CYS A 139 8.35 -9.54 0.15
CA CYS A 139 7.85 -10.71 0.85
C CYS A 139 7.38 -11.81 -0.11
N VAL A 140 8.24 -12.17 -1.05
CA VAL A 140 7.90 -13.21 -2.03
C VAL A 140 8.00 -14.60 -1.43
N GLY A 141 7.09 -15.49 -1.86
CA GLY A 141 7.07 -16.88 -1.42
C GLY A 141 8.15 -17.73 -2.10
N PRO A 142 8.34 -18.98 -1.62
CA PRO A 142 9.38 -19.87 -2.11
C PRO A 142 9.21 -20.30 -3.58
N ALA A 143 8.06 -20.08 -4.19
CA ALA A 143 7.85 -20.31 -5.61
C ALA A 143 8.63 -19.34 -6.50
N LEU A 144 8.86 -18.11 -6.03
CA LEU A 144 9.61 -17.06 -6.74
C LEU A 144 11.04 -16.92 -6.20
N ASP A 145 11.24 -17.23 -4.94
CA ASP A 145 12.56 -17.27 -4.29
C ASP A 145 12.65 -18.51 -3.41
N PRO A 146 13.33 -19.57 -3.86
CA PRO A 146 13.39 -20.85 -3.14
C PRO A 146 13.95 -20.78 -1.71
N GLY A 147 14.67 -19.72 -1.36
CA GLY A 147 15.16 -19.46 -0.01
C GLY A 147 14.18 -18.62 0.84
N SER A 148 13.14 -18.09 0.24
CA SER A 148 12.21 -17.18 0.91
C SER A 148 11.15 -17.93 1.70
N ASN A 149 10.88 -17.45 2.91
CA ASN A 149 9.79 -17.92 3.75
C ASN A 149 9.04 -16.75 4.40
N CYS A 150 9.02 -15.61 3.73
CA CYS A 150 8.53 -14.36 4.29
C CYS A 150 7.07 -14.47 4.77
N VAL A 151 6.19 -15.10 3.98
CA VAL A 151 4.75 -15.20 4.30
C VAL A 151 4.50 -15.99 5.59
N ALA A 152 5.21 -17.10 5.79
CA ALA A 152 5.04 -17.99 6.92
C ALA A 152 6.05 -17.77 8.07
N SER A 153 7.15 -17.06 7.80
CA SER A 153 8.23 -16.89 8.76
C SER A 153 7.85 -15.94 9.90
N THR A 154 8.26 -16.31 11.08
CA THR A 154 8.29 -15.43 12.26
C THR A 154 9.70 -14.89 12.53
N GLU A 155 10.68 -15.28 11.74
CA GLU A 155 12.06 -14.86 11.90
C GLU A 155 12.30 -13.45 11.39
N VAL A 156 13.12 -12.72 12.11
CA VAL A 156 13.46 -11.32 11.79
C VAL A 156 14.26 -11.22 10.47
N SER A 157 15.06 -12.23 10.19
CA SER A 157 15.91 -12.30 8.99
C SER A 157 15.12 -12.47 7.69
N ALA A 158 13.86 -12.90 7.76
CA ALA A 158 13.03 -13.08 6.58
C ALA A 158 12.58 -11.74 5.94
N ASN A 159 12.85 -10.62 6.60
CA ASN A 159 12.38 -9.32 6.15
C ASN A 159 13.43 -8.61 5.26
N GLY A 160 13.05 -8.30 4.03
CA GLY A 160 13.75 -7.35 3.19
C GLY A 160 15.03 -7.83 2.51
N LEU A 161 15.25 -9.12 2.44
CA LEU A 161 16.42 -9.67 1.75
C LEU A 161 16.22 -9.74 0.23
N VAL A 162 14.99 -9.74 -0.25
CA VAL A 162 14.64 -9.88 -1.66
C VAL A 162 13.56 -8.86 -2.01
N ASN A 163 13.76 -8.16 -3.12
CA ASN A 163 12.77 -7.25 -3.69
C ASN A 163 12.47 -7.67 -5.11
N HIS A 164 11.20 -7.91 -5.39
CA HIS A 164 10.70 -8.15 -6.74
C HIS A 164 9.78 -7.02 -7.19
N GLY A 165 9.88 -6.64 -8.46
CA GLY A 165 8.88 -5.76 -9.07
C GLY A 165 7.60 -6.55 -9.30
N ALA A 166 6.50 -6.13 -8.68
CA ALA A 166 5.19 -6.74 -8.82
C ALA A 166 4.17 -5.75 -9.39
N ILE A 167 3.16 -6.27 -10.09
CA ILE A 167 2.06 -5.47 -10.63
C ILE A 167 0.74 -6.13 -10.28
N VAL A 168 -0.16 -5.37 -9.67
CA VAL A 168 -1.57 -5.75 -9.55
C VAL A 168 -2.43 -4.93 -10.49
N ARG A 169 -3.51 -5.53 -10.99
CA ARG A 169 -4.48 -4.90 -11.89
C ARG A 169 -5.89 -5.20 -11.44
N GLN A 170 -6.74 -4.18 -11.46
CA GLN A 170 -8.18 -4.35 -11.31
C GLN A 170 -8.73 -5.19 -12.47
N LEU A 171 -9.50 -6.24 -12.17
CA LEU A 171 -10.09 -7.13 -13.19
C LEU A 171 -11.58 -6.87 -13.41
N THR A 172 -12.31 -6.43 -12.40
CA THR A 172 -13.77 -6.31 -12.42
C THR A 172 -14.24 -5.06 -11.66
N GLY A 173 -15.53 -4.75 -11.81
CA GLY A 173 -16.20 -3.65 -11.13
C GLY A 173 -16.07 -2.33 -11.88
N LYS A 174 -16.58 -1.26 -11.25
CA LYS A 174 -16.51 0.10 -11.83
C LYS A 174 -15.08 0.53 -12.05
N THR A 175 -14.83 1.16 -13.18
CA THR A 175 -13.51 1.68 -13.57
C THR A 175 -13.40 3.18 -13.29
N LEU A 176 -12.23 3.78 -13.50
CA LEU A 176 -12.07 5.23 -13.38
C LEU A 176 -12.58 5.98 -14.62
N PHE A 177 -13.06 5.27 -15.66
CA PHE A 177 -13.79 5.85 -16.78
C PHE A 177 -15.21 5.27 -16.85
N ALA A 178 -16.22 6.07 -16.50
CA ALA A 178 -17.62 5.64 -16.37
C ALA A 178 -18.17 4.93 -17.62
N ARG A 179 -17.70 5.31 -18.80
CA ARG A 179 -18.12 4.69 -20.08
C ARG A 179 -17.78 3.21 -20.20
N TYR A 180 -16.90 2.69 -19.36
CA TYR A 180 -16.48 1.29 -19.34
C TYR A 180 -17.00 0.51 -18.13
N ASP A 181 -17.85 1.10 -17.31
CA ASP A 181 -18.51 0.36 -16.21
C ASP A 181 -19.33 -0.80 -16.76
N ARG A 182 -19.19 -1.98 -16.14
CA ARG A 182 -19.95 -3.19 -16.45
C ARG A 182 -20.67 -3.70 -15.21
#